data_8aa69e469198bb452e0391a2efdb3c65
#
_entry.id   8aa69e469198bb452e0391a2efdb3c65
#
_cell.length_a   1.000
_cell.length_b   1.000
_cell.length_c   1.000
_cell.angle_alpha   90.00
_cell.angle_beta   90.00
_cell.angle_gamma   90.00
#
_symmetry.space_group_name_H-M   'P 1'
#
loop_
_entity.id
_entity.type
_entity.pdbx_description
1 polymer ?
#
loop_
_entity_poly.entity_id
_entity_poly.type
_entity_poly.pdbx_seq_one_letter_code
_entity_poly.pdbx_strand_id
1 'polypeptide(L)'
;MNKRVTQLLPGLLSVGLILLLVIAAITSLILHAGQWQLSSLWHDPYLRHVTRFSFYQALLSTLLSIVPAIAIAYALSRRNFIGKQLLLRLFAMTLVMPVLVAVFGLLAIYGKSGILSHGLSLLGLPRLNIYGLSGILLAHVFLNLPLAVRFLLQSLEAIPHEQHQLAAHLGISGWHKFKLVAWPRLRQQLPHVAGLIFMLCFTSFAVIMSLGGGPKSTTIELAIYQAIRYDFDLATGAILALWQMLLCGGLVLLSHRFAKPLATFSASVGKNVVNYQDNWREKWWDWSWIVAAILLVIPPIIAVFVAGLNRQLPQLLQQPALWHAVANSLKIAVMACSLAFVFGVMILLASRQLRLNKQRLSADSIEMIGTIILVTPGLVLSTGIFLLLRQYTDAYGAAFWVVVGVNALMALPYVIKTLSQPMLHIAQQYNMLCHSLGMSGWSRLRLVEWRALRKPIAQSLAISLVLSLGDLGAIALFGSQDFQTLPLYLFQLMGSYRMDGAAVAALLLLLLSLGLFSAIEYCFQPRRTKGKHHA
;
A
#
# COMPACT_ATOMS: atom_id res chain seq x y z
N MET A 1 -16.08 -4.49 -39.10
CA MET A 1 -15.08 -4.54 -38.03
C MET A 1 -15.47 -5.67 -37.06
N ASN A 2 -14.58 -6.64 -36.84
CA ASN A 2 -14.90 -7.89 -36.14
C ASN A 2 -15.35 -7.56 -34.70
N LYS A 3 -16.54 -8.01 -34.24
CA LYS A 3 -17.07 -7.78 -32.87
C LYS A 3 -16.05 -8.11 -31.76
N ARG A 4 -15.08 -8.95 -32.05
CA ARG A 4 -13.97 -9.28 -31.13
C ARG A 4 -12.98 -8.12 -30.96
N VAL A 5 -12.66 -7.39 -32.03
CA VAL A 5 -11.69 -6.28 -31.99
C VAL A 5 -12.28 -5.09 -31.21
N THR A 6 -13.55 -4.78 -31.42
CA THR A 6 -14.23 -3.70 -30.68
C THR A 6 -14.32 -3.93 -29.17
N GLN A 7 -14.35 -5.18 -28.70
CA GLN A 7 -14.37 -5.52 -27.28
C GLN A 7 -12.98 -5.43 -26.62
N LEU A 8 -11.91 -5.62 -27.39
CA LEU A 8 -10.53 -5.53 -26.88
C LEU A 8 -9.94 -4.12 -26.98
N LEU A 9 -10.48 -3.29 -27.89
CA LEU A 9 -9.95 -1.97 -28.21
C LEU A 9 -9.73 -1.06 -26.98
N PRO A 10 -10.70 -0.91 -26.04
CA PRO A 10 -10.49 -0.04 -24.87
C PRO A 10 -9.32 -0.48 -24.01
N GLY A 11 -9.19 -1.80 -23.75
CA GLY A 11 -8.08 -2.32 -22.98
C GLY A 11 -6.74 -2.16 -23.67
N LEU A 12 -6.66 -2.38 -24.98
CA LEU A 12 -5.44 -2.18 -25.78
C LEU A 12 -5.03 -0.71 -25.81
N LEU A 13 -5.99 0.23 -25.92
CA LEU A 13 -5.72 1.66 -25.83
C LEU A 13 -5.16 2.05 -24.46
N SER A 14 -5.75 1.53 -23.38
CA SER A 14 -5.26 1.78 -22.01
C SER A 14 -3.84 1.26 -21.83
N VAL A 15 -3.57 0.04 -22.27
CA VAL A 15 -2.24 -0.58 -22.25
C VAL A 15 -1.23 0.21 -23.08
N GLY A 16 -1.63 0.62 -24.28
CA GLY A 16 -0.80 1.44 -25.18
C GLY A 16 -0.41 2.77 -24.54
N LEU A 17 -1.36 3.47 -23.91
CA LEU A 17 -1.11 4.74 -23.23
C LEU A 17 -0.17 4.57 -22.03
N ILE A 18 -0.39 3.54 -21.21
CA ILE A 18 0.49 3.24 -20.06
C ILE A 18 1.90 2.95 -20.52
N LEU A 19 2.06 2.07 -21.52
CA LEU A 19 3.37 1.76 -22.10
C LEU A 19 4.05 2.98 -22.67
N LEU A 20 3.32 3.83 -23.38
CA LEU A 20 3.85 5.06 -23.97
C LEU A 20 4.38 5.99 -22.87
N LEU A 21 3.63 6.20 -21.78
CA LEU A 21 4.07 7.04 -20.67
C LEU A 21 5.31 6.46 -19.98
N VAL A 22 5.31 5.15 -19.69
CA VAL A 22 6.45 4.49 -19.03
C VAL A 22 7.68 4.49 -19.94
N ILE A 23 7.53 4.17 -21.22
CA ILE A 23 8.63 4.19 -22.20
C ILE A 23 9.18 5.60 -22.37
N ALA A 24 8.31 6.61 -22.49
CA ALA A 24 8.74 8.01 -22.61
C ALA A 24 9.52 8.47 -21.37
N ALA A 25 9.07 8.12 -20.16
CA ALA A 25 9.79 8.42 -18.93
C ALA A 25 11.16 7.71 -18.88
N ILE A 26 11.21 6.43 -19.23
CA ILE A 26 12.47 5.65 -19.25
C ILE A 26 13.43 6.21 -20.30
N THR A 27 12.93 6.52 -21.50
CA THR A 27 13.74 7.11 -22.58
C THR A 27 14.34 8.45 -22.13
N SER A 28 13.53 9.29 -21.47
CA SER A 28 14.02 10.56 -20.93
C SER A 28 15.12 10.35 -19.89
N LEU A 29 14.96 9.36 -18.97
CA LEU A 29 16.01 9.01 -18.02
C LEU A 29 17.29 8.54 -18.72
N ILE A 30 17.18 7.71 -19.75
CA ILE A 30 18.33 7.22 -20.52
C ILE A 30 19.07 8.37 -21.20
N LEU A 31 18.33 9.30 -21.82
CA LEU A 31 18.91 10.44 -22.52
C LEU A 31 19.65 11.41 -21.57
N HIS A 32 19.16 11.58 -20.33
CA HIS A 32 19.79 12.46 -19.34
C HIS A 32 20.88 11.77 -18.50
N ALA A 33 20.91 10.44 -18.49
CA ALA A 33 21.95 9.69 -17.78
C ALA A 33 23.38 9.87 -18.38
N GLY A 34 23.49 10.51 -19.55
CA GLY A 34 24.76 10.80 -20.20
C GLY A 34 25.52 9.55 -20.64
N GLN A 35 26.84 9.58 -20.58
CA GLN A 35 27.65 8.38 -20.81
C GLN A 35 27.46 7.41 -19.65
N TRP A 36 26.85 6.27 -19.97
CA TRP A 36 26.56 5.19 -19.02
C TRP A 36 27.85 4.64 -18.39
N GLN A 37 28.28 5.26 -17.31
CA GLN A 37 29.33 4.69 -16.47
C GLN A 37 28.65 3.92 -15.31
N LEU A 38 28.10 2.73 -15.61
CA LEU A 38 27.68 1.78 -14.57
C LEU A 38 28.84 1.50 -13.59
N SER A 39 30.07 1.69 -14.03
CA SER A 39 31.25 1.64 -13.17
C SER A 39 31.24 2.69 -12.05
N SER A 40 30.64 3.87 -12.25
CA SER A 40 30.56 4.90 -11.20
C SER A 40 29.71 4.44 -10.01
N LEU A 41 28.64 3.63 -10.24
CA LEU A 41 27.82 3.06 -9.16
C LEU A 41 28.63 2.16 -8.21
N TRP A 42 29.71 1.53 -8.71
CA TRP A 42 30.56 0.65 -7.92
C TRP A 42 31.79 1.35 -7.37
N HIS A 43 32.28 2.39 -8.02
CA HIS A 43 33.47 3.13 -7.59
C HIS A 43 33.16 4.27 -6.64
N ASP A 44 31.98 4.89 -6.75
CA ASP A 44 31.56 5.94 -5.82
C ASP A 44 31.14 5.32 -4.46
N PRO A 45 31.85 5.66 -3.37
CA PRO A 45 31.54 5.16 -2.03
C PRO A 45 30.14 5.54 -1.56
N TYR A 46 29.63 6.72 -1.95
CA TYR A 46 28.29 7.20 -1.58
C TYR A 46 27.21 6.37 -2.24
N LEU A 47 27.25 6.18 -3.57
CA LEU A 47 26.24 5.42 -4.31
C LEU A 47 26.21 3.94 -3.87
N ARG A 48 27.37 3.38 -3.58
CA ARG A 48 27.50 2.03 -3.02
C ARG A 48 26.89 1.94 -1.62
N HIS A 49 27.12 2.95 -0.76
CA HIS A 49 26.50 3.02 0.57
C HIS A 49 24.99 3.10 0.48
N VAL A 50 24.45 4.00 -0.35
CA VAL A 50 23.00 4.20 -0.58
C VAL A 50 22.33 2.90 -1.04
N THR A 51 22.95 2.21 -2.01
CA THR A 51 22.42 0.91 -2.49
C THR A 51 22.43 -0.14 -1.39
N ARG A 52 23.56 -0.30 -0.68
CA ARG A 52 23.69 -1.27 0.43
C ARG A 52 22.72 -0.97 1.56
N PHE A 53 22.57 0.30 1.92
CA PHE A 53 21.65 0.72 2.97
C PHE A 53 20.19 0.45 2.59
N SER A 54 19.80 0.69 1.32
CA SER A 54 18.46 0.39 0.82
C SER A 54 18.09 -1.08 0.97
N PHE A 55 19.00 -2.00 0.63
CA PHE A 55 18.80 -3.43 0.84
C PHE A 55 18.77 -3.81 2.32
N TYR A 56 19.72 -3.31 3.09
CA TYR A 56 19.87 -3.64 4.50
C TYR A 56 18.64 -3.23 5.31
N GLN A 57 18.17 -1.99 5.17
CA GLN A 57 16.99 -1.52 5.88
C GLN A 57 15.71 -2.26 5.43
N ALA A 58 15.56 -2.55 4.12
CA ALA A 58 14.40 -3.27 3.60
C ALA A 58 14.35 -4.72 4.12
N LEU A 59 15.50 -5.42 4.13
CA LEU A 59 15.60 -6.76 4.65
C LEU A 59 15.30 -6.81 6.16
N LEU A 60 15.92 -5.92 6.92
CA LEU A 60 15.74 -5.87 8.37
C LEU A 60 14.29 -5.49 8.74
N SER A 61 13.70 -4.50 8.05
CA SER A 61 12.29 -4.13 8.21
C SER A 61 11.34 -5.30 7.91
N THR A 62 11.66 -6.06 6.86
CA THR A 62 10.86 -7.23 6.46
C THR A 62 10.92 -8.32 7.54
N LEU A 63 12.10 -8.64 8.03
CA LEU A 63 12.28 -9.64 9.10
C LEU A 63 11.57 -9.21 10.39
N LEU A 64 11.77 -7.96 10.82
CA LEU A 64 11.12 -7.42 12.02
C LEU A 64 9.60 -7.32 11.89
N SER A 65 9.06 -7.21 10.68
CA SER A 65 7.60 -7.23 10.46
C SER A 65 7.04 -8.65 10.42
N ILE A 66 7.72 -9.59 9.76
CA ILE A 66 7.18 -10.92 9.49
C ILE A 66 7.32 -11.86 10.70
N VAL A 67 8.47 -11.84 11.37
CA VAL A 67 8.72 -12.77 12.48
C VAL A 67 7.68 -12.59 13.60
N PRO A 68 7.43 -11.38 14.11
CA PRO A 68 6.34 -11.17 15.06
C PRO A 68 4.95 -11.43 14.46
N ALA A 69 4.73 -11.11 13.17
CA ALA A 69 3.44 -11.33 12.53
C ALA A 69 3.03 -12.81 12.50
N ILE A 70 3.98 -13.74 12.38
CA ILE A 70 3.69 -15.19 12.45
C ILE A 70 3.11 -15.52 13.83
N ALA A 71 3.74 -15.07 14.91
CA ALA A 71 3.30 -15.33 16.27
C ALA A 71 1.94 -14.68 16.55
N ILE A 72 1.75 -13.41 16.15
CA ILE A 72 0.50 -12.67 16.33
C ILE A 72 -0.64 -13.30 15.52
N ALA A 73 -0.42 -13.65 14.26
CA ALA A 73 -1.44 -14.30 13.43
C ALA A 73 -1.85 -15.66 14.01
N TYR A 74 -0.88 -16.44 14.47
CA TYR A 74 -1.15 -17.72 15.11
C TYR A 74 -1.91 -17.56 16.43
N ALA A 75 -1.56 -16.58 17.27
CA ALA A 75 -2.29 -16.25 18.49
C ALA A 75 -3.73 -15.82 18.19
N LEU A 76 -3.93 -14.91 17.23
CA LEU A 76 -5.26 -14.44 16.80
C LEU A 76 -6.12 -15.54 16.17
N SER A 77 -5.52 -16.53 15.49
CA SER A 77 -6.27 -17.66 14.93
C SER A 77 -6.85 -18.58 16.03
N ARG A 78 -6.18 -18.66 17.18
CA ARG A 78 -6.57 -19.53 18.30
C ARG A 78 -7.45 -18.84 19.33
N ARG A 79 -7.30 -17.52 19.51
CA ARG A 79 -8.00 -16.77 20.57
C ARG A 79 -9.22 -16.04 20.02
N ASN A 80 -10.30 -16.14 20.80
CA ASN A 80 -11.52 -15.38 20.56
C ASN A 80 -11.78 -14.53 21.82
N PHE A 81 -11.81 -13.21 21.67
CA PHE A 81 -11.98 -12.25 22.76
C PHE A 81 -12.79 -11.05 22.33
N ILE A 82 -13.40 -10.38 23.30
CA ILE A 82 -14.14 -9.13 23.07
C ILE A 82 -13.15 -8.08 22.55
N GLY A 83 -13.39 -7.55 21.34
CA GLY A 83 -12.48 -6.57 20.71
C GLY A 83 -11.56 -7.13 19.62
N LYS A 84 -11.50 -8.47 19.40
CA LYS A 84 -10.72 -9.05 18.28
C LYS A 84 -11.08 -8.40 16.94
N GLN A 85 -12.37 -8.24 16.66
CA GLN A 85 -12.81 -7.60 15.42
C GLN A 85 -12.40 -6.13 15.32
N LEU A 86 -12.40 -5.40 16.46
CA LEU A 86 -11.93 -4.03 16.51
C LEU A 86 -10.42 -3.97 16.22
N LEU A 87 -9.62 -4.84 16.84
CA LEU A 87 -8.18 -4.94 16.56
C LEU A 87 -7.90 -5.23 15.08
N LEU A 88 -8.63 -6.16 14.48
CA LEU A 88 -8.49 -6.47 13.05
C LEU A 88 -8.92 -5.30 12.15
N ARG A 89 -9.90 -4.50 12.56
CA ARG A 89 -10.26 -3.25 11.87
C ARG A 89 -9.17 -2.19 12.01
N LEU A 90 -8.56 -2.05 13.19
CA LEU A 90 -7.42 -1.15 13.40
C LEU A 90 -6.20 -1.58 12.56
N PHE A 91 -5.95 -2.88 12.43
CA PHE A 91 -4.94 -3.39 11.49
C PHE A 91 -5.28 -3.08 10.02
N ALA A 92 -6.58 -3.08 9.66
CA ALA A 92 -6.99 -2.62 8.34
C ALA A 92 -6.81 -1.10 8.16
N MET A 93 -7.00 -0.34 9.23
CA MET A 93 -6.85 1.11 9.23
C MET A 93 -5.41 1.55 8.95
N THR A 94 -4.39 0.81 9.42
CA THR A 94 -2.98 1.13 9.10
C THR A 94 -2.68 1.06 7.60
N LEU A 95 -3.42 0.27 6.81
CA LEU A 95 -3.29 0.22 5.35
C LEU A 95 -3.88 1.45 4.64
N VAL A 96 -4.88 2.05 5.26
CA VAL A 96 -5.61 3.21 4.74
C VAL A 96 -4.98 4.51 5.24
N MET A 97 -4.20 4.44 6.33
CA MET A 97 -3.57 5.60 6.93
C MET A 97 -2.42 6.13 6.06
N PRO A 98 -2.41 7.43 5.69
CA PRO A 98 -1.29 8.04 4.99
C PRO A 98 0.02 7.87 5.77
N VAL A 99 1.11 7.61 5.04
CA VAL A 99 2.42 7.31 5.65
C VAL A 99 2.90 8.43 6.58
N LEU A 100 2.74 9.69 6.19
CA LEU A 100 3.14 10.84 7.01
C LEU A 100 2.34 10.96 8.30
N VAL A 101 1.06 10.57 8.30
CA VAL A 101 0.25 10.52 9.53
C VAL A 101 0.79 9.46 10.47
N ALA A 102 1.17 8.30 9.95
CA ALA A 102 1.81 7.25 10.73
C ALA A 102 3.13 7.71 11.34
N VAL A 103 3.98 8.35 10.54
CA VAL A 103 5.25 8.95 10.99
C VAL A 103 5.02 9.97 12.08
N PHE A 104 4.04 10.88 11.90
CA PHE A 104 3.69 11.86 12.92
C PHE A 104 3.23 11.19 14.23
N GLY A 105 2.35 10.20 14.16
CA GLY A 105 1.90 9.44 15.33
C GLY A 105 3.05 8.76 16.08
N LEU A 106 4.02 8.21 15.35
CA LEU A 106 5.23 7.63 15.94
C LEU A 106 6.12 8.70 16.59
N LEU A 107 6.30 9.85 15.95
CA LEU A 107 7.05 10.98 16.53
C LEU A 107 6.38 11.53 17.79
N ALA A 108 5.06 11.57 17.86
CA ALA A 108 4.33 12.03 19.02
C ALA A 108 4.52 11.10 20.24
N ILE A 109 4.76 9.80 20.03
CA ILE A 109 5.03 8.84 21.11
C ILE A 109 6.53 8.71 21.39
N TYR A 110 7.32 8.38 20.36
CA TYR A 110 8.71 7.94 20.48
C TYR A 110 9.73 9.04 20.13
N GLY A 111 9.30 10.19 19.63
CA GLY A 111 10.17 11.31 19.26
C GLY A 111 10.90 11.92 20.47
N LYS A 112 11.87 12.79 20.21
CA LYS A 112 12.62 13.50 21.28
C LYS A 112 11.71 14.30 22.23
N SER A 113 10.65 14.88 21.69
CA SER A 113 9.59 15.59 22.43
C SER A 113 8.34 14.74 22.65
N GLY A 114 8.39 13.45 22.35
CA GLY A 114 7.26 12.53 22.47
C GLY A 114 6.96 12.14 23.92
N ILE A 115 5.77 11.57 24.11
CA ILE A 115 5.24 11.19 25.43
C ILE A 115 6.19 10.25 26.16
N LEU A 116 6.74 9.24 25.47
CA LEU A 116 7.65 8.27 26.09
C LEU A 116 9.00 8.90 26.48
N SER A 117 9.55 9.78 25.62
CA SER A 117 10.79 10.50 25.92
C SER A 117 10.64 11.45 27.11
N HIS A 118 9.48 12.07 27.24
CA HIS A 118 9.16 12.91 28.39
C HIS A 118 9.08 12.05 29.69
N GLY A 119 8.38 10.92 29.63
CA GLY A 119 8.34 9.98 30.75
C GLY A 119 9.73 9.47 31.17
N LEU A 120 10.58 9.09 30.21
CA LEU A 120 11.96 8.68 30.48
C LEU A 120 12.79 9.80 31.12
N SER A 121 12.63 11.04 30.66
CA SER A 121 13.36 12.18 31.23
C SER A 121 12.96 12.48 32.70
N LEU A 122 11.70 12.19 33.10
CA LEU A 122 11.27 12.27 34.49
C LEU A 122 11.94 11.21 35.39
N LEU A 123 12.35 10.07 34.78
CA LEU A 123 13.09 9.00 35.46
C LEU A 123 14.62 9.18 35.38
N GLY A 124 15.10 10.34 34.87
CA GLY A 124 16.54 10.60 34.70
C GLY A 124 17.20 9.82 33.57
N LEU A 125 16.42 9.18 32.69
CA LEU A 125 16.91 8.42 31.56
C LEU A 125 17.05 9.30 30.29
N PRO A 126 17.97 8.96 29.37
CA PRO A 126 18.15 9.74 28.13
C PRO A 126 16.90 9.68 27.25
N ARG A 127 16.61 10.79 26.57
CA ARG A 127 15.52 10.89 25.61
C ARG A 127 15.78 9.97 24.40
N LEU A 128 14.72 9.37 23.88
CA LEU A 128 14.79 8.53 22.69
C LEU A 128 15.16 9.35 21.45
N ASN A 129 16.02 8.79 20.62
CA ASN A 129 16.29 9.32 19.30
C ASN A 129 15.85 8.30 18.25
N ILE A 130 14.71 8.59 17.62
CA ILE A 130 14.16 7.71 16.58
C ILE A 130 14.54 8.13 15.15
N TYR A 131 15.44 9.11 14.99
CA TYR A 131 15.95 9.44 13.66
C TYR A 131 17.04 8.45 13.23
N GLY A 132 17.08 8.18 11.93
CA GLY A 132 17.98 7.20 11.34
C GLY A 132 17.33 5.81 11.20
N LEU A 133 18.16 4.78 11.20
CA LEU A 133 17.72 3.40 10.96
C LEU A 133 16.64 2.94 11.95
N SER A 134 16.75 3.27 13.23
CA SER A 134 15.79 2.85 14.26
C SER A 134 14.38 3.37 13.99
N GLY A 135 14.23 4.62 13.61
CA GLY A 135 12.93 5.19 13.28
C GLY A 135 12.35 4.67 11.98
N ILE A 136 13.21 4.46 10.98
CA ILE A 136 12.80 3.83 9.72
C ILE A 136 12.23 2.43 9.99
N LEU A 137 12.95 1.61 10.77
CA LEU A 137 12.52 0.26 11.13
C LEU A 137 11.21 0.27 11.91
N LEU A 138 11.09 1.17 12.91
CA LEU A 138 9.88 1.31 13.71
C LEU A 138 8.67 1.69 12.85
N ALA A 139 8.83 2.65 11.92
CA ALA A 139 7.76 3.06 11.02
C ALA A 139 7.38 1.94 10.03
N HIS A 140 8.37 1.24 9.49
CA HIS A 140 8.10 0.10 8.61
C HIS A 140 7.40 -1.04 9.35
N VAL A 141 7.79 -1.36 10.57
CA VAL A 141 7.11 -2.39 11.38
C VAL A 141 5.69 -1.95 11.70
N PHE A 142 5.47 -0.70 12.11
CA PHE A 142 4.13 -0.16 12.39
C PHE A 142 3.18 -0.30 11.20
N LEU A 143 3.65 0.02 9.98
CA LEU A 143 2.85 -0.05 8.75
C LEU A 143 2.67 -1.48 8.24
N ASN A 144 3.74 -2.29 8.25
CA ASN A 144 3.76 -3.57 7.53
C ASN A 144 3.43 -4.79 8.40
N LEU A 145 3.65 -4.74 9.72
CA LEU A 145 3.30 -5.86 10.60
C LEU A 145 1.79 -6.15 10.60
N PRO A 146 0.87 -5.16 10.71
CA PRO A 146 -0.56 -5.43 10.61
C PRO A 146 -0.97 -6.04 9.27
N LEU A 147 -0.34 -5.62 8.18
CA LEU A 147 -0.53 -6.18 6.85
C LEU A 147 -0.13 -7.66 6.80
N ALA A 148 1.09 -7.98 7.30
CA ALA A 148 1.58 -9.35 7.39
C ALA A 148 0.65 -10.23 8.23
N VAL A 149 0.25 -9.75 9.42
CA VAL A 149 -0.68 -10.47 10.30
C VAL A 149 -1.97 -10.82 9.59
N ARG A 150 -2.57 -9.88 8.83
CA ARG A 150 -3.81 -10.13 8.10
C ARG A 150 -3.67 -11.22 7.03
N PHE A 151 -2.61 -11.19 6.22
CA PHE A 151 -2.37 -12.22 5.21
C PHE A 151 -2.11 -13.59 5.82
N LEU A 152 -1.31 -13.64 6.87
CA LEU A 152 -0.99 -14.89 7.56
C LEU A 152 -2.20 -15.44 8.31
N LEU A 153 -2.99 -14.58 8.96
CA LEU A 153 -4.23 -14.97 9.65
C LEU A 153 -5.25 -15.54 8.65
N GLN A 154 -5.44 -14.89 7.49
CA GLN A 154 -6.32 -15.40 6.43
C GLN A 154 -5.89 -16.79 5.96
N SER A 155 -4.58 -17.04 5.86
CA SER A 155 -4.03 -18.34 5.49
C SER A 155 -4.30 -19.41 6.56
N LEU A 156 -4.23 -19.04 7.84
CA LEU A 156 -4.55 -19.92 8.97
C LEU A 156 -6.06 -20.21 9.08
N GLU A 157 -6.90 -19.21 8.85
CA GLU A 157 -8.36 -19.36 8.87
C GLU A 157 -8.89 -20.19 7.68
N ALA A 158 -8.09 -20.33 6.62
CA ALA A 158 -8.40 -21.21 5.48
C ALA A 158 -8.08 -22.69 5.74
N ILE A 159 -7.52 -23.06 6.90
CA ILE A 159 -7.27 -24.45 7.28
C ILE A 159 -8.61 -25.14 7.57
N PRO A 160 -8.93 -26.28 6.91
CA PRO A 160 -10.16 -27.00 7.14
C PRO A 160 -10.33 -27.44 8.61
N HIS A 161 -11.57 -27.36 9.10
CA HIS A 161 -11.86 -27.71 10.49
C HIS A 161 -11.52 -29.17 10.83
N GLU A 162 -11.67 -30.07 9.85
CA GLU A 162 -11.34 -31.49 9.95
C GLU A 162 -9.88 -31.73 10.31
N GLN A 163 -8.95 -30.89 9.82
CA GLN A 163 -7.53 -30.99 10.19
C GLN A 163 -7.30 -30.64 11.66
N HIS A 164 -8.03 -29.67 12.19
CA HIS A 164 -7.98 -29.31 13.61
C HIS A 164 -8.59 -30.40 14.50
N GLN A 165 -9.69 -31.04 14.07
CA GLN A 165 -10.31 -32.16 14.75
C GLN A 165 -9.40 -33.39 14.75
N LEU A 166 -8.82 -33.72 13.61
CA LEU A 166 -7.88 -34.84 13.51
C LEU A 166 -6.68 -34.64 14.44
N ALA A 167 -6.10 -33.44 14.47
CA ALA A 167 -5.01 -33.13 15.39
C ALA A 167 -5.42 -33.30 16.85
N ALA A 168 -6.66 -32.90 17.21
CA ALA A 168 -7.19 -33.08 18.55
C ALA A 168 -7.42 -34.56 18.90
N HIS A 169 -7.96 -35.37 18.00
CA HIS A 169 -8.13 -36.81 18.20
C HIS A 169 -6.80 -37.56 18.36
N LEU A 170 -5.75 -37.11 17.67
CA LEU A 170 -4.40 -37.68 17.79
C LEU A 170 -3.63 -37.13 18.99
N GLY A 171 -4.23 -36.30 19.84
CA GLY A 171 -3.56 -35.68 21.01
C GLY A 171 -2.44 -34.69 20.64
N ILE A 172 -2.42 -34.19 19.37
CA ILE A 172 -1.39 -33.26 18.90
C ILE A 172 -1.71 -31.86 19.43
N SER A 173 -0.86 -31.37 20.34
CA SER A 173 -1.03 -30.06 20.99
C SER A 173 0.25 -29.21 20.88
N GLY A 174 0.18 -27.96 21.27
CA GLY A 174 1.31 -27.04 21.42
C GLY A 174 2.14 -26.86 20.14
N TRP A 175 3.45 -26.97 20.32
CA TRP A 175 4.42 -26.79 19.23
C TRP A 175 4.25 -27.80 18.08
N HIS A 176 3.86 -29.04 18.40
CA HIS A 176 3.62 -30.07 17.37
C HIS A 176 2.43 -29.70 16.50
N LYS A 177 1.35 -29.16 17.08
CA LYS A 177 0.20 -28.65 16.33
C LYS A 177 0.60 -27.47 15.42
N PHE A 178 1.40 -26.53 15.91
CA PHE A 178 1.95 -25.46 15.08
C PHE A 178 2.75 -26.03 13.91
N LYS A 179 3.70 -26.93 14.18
CA LYS A 179 4.61 -27.49 13.17
C LYS A 179 3.88 -28.32 12.08
N LEU A 180 2.88 -29.12 12.47
CA LEU A 180 2.22 -30.06 11.56
C LEU A 180 1.01 -29.45 10.85
N VAL A 181 0.26 -28.53 11.47
CA VAL A 181 -0.99 -27.99 10.92
C VAL A 181 -0.83 -26.56 10.42
N ALA A 182 -0.30 -25.65 11.25
CA ALA A 182 -0.22 -24.23 10.92
C ALA A 182 0.97 -23.91 10.00
N TRP A 183 2.17 -24.39 10.34
CA TRP A 183 3.41 -24.06 9.63
C TRP A 183 3.41 -24.43 8.14
N PRO A 184 2.87 -25.58 7.68
CA PRO A 184 2.81 -25.88 6.25
C PRO A 184 2.02 -24.87 5.43
N ARG A 185 0.96 -24.29 6.01
CA ARG A 185 0.17 -23.22 5.38
C ARG A 185 0.91 -21.90 5.39
N LEU A 186 1.47 -21.52 6.54
CA LEU A 186 2.26 -20.30 6.66
C LEU A 186 3.45 -20.30 5.72
N ARG A 187 4.20 -21.41 5.62
CA ARG A 187 5.36 -21.56 4.74
C ARG A 187 5.03 -21.33 3.27
N GLN A 188 3.83 -21.67 2.84
CA GLN A 188 3.40 -21.42 1.45
C GLN A 188 3.14 -19.93 1.19
N GLN A 189 2.63 -19.19 2.19
CA GLN A 189 2.28 -17.79 2.08
C GLN A 189 3.47 -16.85 2.35
N LEU A 190 4.41 -17.26 3.20
CA LEU A 190 5.52 -16.43 3.67
C LEU A 190 6.35 -15.79 2.54
N PRO A 191 6.78 -16.51 1.48
CA PRO A 191 7.57 -15.89 0.41
C PRO A 191 6.83 -14.75 -0.29
N HIS A 192 5.52 -14.90 -0.49
CA HIS A 192 4.70 -13.87 -1.11
C HIS A 192 4.57 -12.63 -0.22
N VAL A 193 4.26 -12.82 1.07
CA VAL A 193 4.15 -11.72 2.03
C VAL A 193 5.49 -11.03 2.25
N ALA A 194 6.59 -11.82 2.34
CA ALA A 194 7.94 -11.30 2.51
C ALA A 194 8.37 -10.45 1.30
N GLY A 195 8.14 -10.95 0.09
CA GLY A 195 8.44 -10.20 -1.13
C GLY A 195 7.66 -8.89 -1.22
N LEU A 196 6.36 -8.92 -0.87
CA LEU A 196 5.53 -7.71 -0.86
C LEU A 196 6.06 -6.68 0.15
N ILE A 197 6.32 -7.09 1.40
CA ILE A 197 6.80 -6.18 2.46
C ILE A 197 8.19 -5.66 2.12
N PHE A 198 9.07 -6.51 1.59
CA PHE A 198 10.39 -6.10 1.16
C PHE A 198 10.31 -4.99 0.10
N MET A 199 9.46 -5.16 -0.91
CA MET A 199 9.25 -4.14 -1.95
C MET A 199 8.71 -2.83 -1.37
N LEU A 200 7.71 -2.91 -0.47
CA LEU A 200 7.15 -1.72 0.20
C LEU A 200 8.20 -0.97 1.04
N CYS A 201 9.11 -1.69 1.71
CA CYS A 201 10.21 -1.08 2.47
C CYS A 201 11.32 -0.57 1.57
N PHE A 202 11.61 -1.26 0.45
CA PHE A 202 12.66 -0.89 -0.48
C PHE A 202 12.32 0.38 -1.27
N THR A 203 11.03 0.57 -1.61
CA THR A 203 10.49 1.73 -2.32
C THR A 203 9.82 2.73 -1.37
N SER A 204 10.31 2.85 -0.14
CA SER A 204 9.74 3.72 0.89
C SER A 204 10.39 5.09 0.88
N PHE A 205 9.77 6.06 0.19
CA PHE A 205 10.24 7.44 0.14
C PHE A 205 9.85 8.26 1.38
N ALA A 206 8.55 8.33 1.69
CA ALA A 206 8.01 9.24 2.70
C ALA A 206 8.55 8.96 4.12
N VAL A 207 8.73 7.68 4.49
CA VAL A 207 9.31 7.28 5.79
C VAL A 207 10.77 7.75 5.88
N ILE A 208 11.56 7.47 4.84
CA ILE A 208 12.99 7.78 4.83
C ILE A 208 13.22 9.31 4.81
N MET A 209 12.43 10.03 4.03
CA MET A 209 12.49 11.49 3.96
C MET A 209 12.18 12.13 5.30
N SER A 210 11.27 11.55 6.09
CA SER A 210 10.84 12.10 7.37
C SER A 210 11.70 11.66 8.56
N LEU A 211 12.21 10.43 8.56
CA LEU A 211 12.89 9.81 9.70
C LEU A 211 14.36 9.46 9.43
N GLY A 212 14.84 9.57 8.19
CA GLY A 212 16.21 9.16 7.82
C GLY A 212 17.31 9.92 8.58
N GLY A 213 17.11 11.21 8.83
CA GLY A 213 17.97 11.98 9.73
C GLY A 213 19.38 12.27 9.22
N GLY A 214 19.70 12.06 7.93
CA GLY A 214 20.97 12.44 7.33
C GLY A 214 21.60 11.42 6.36
N PRO A 215 22.83 11.69 5.87
CA PRO A 215 23.45 10.93 4.76
C PRO A 215 23.67 9.45 5.06
N LYS A 216 23.86 9.09 6.34
CA LYS A 216 24.06 7.70 6.77
C LYS A 216 22.84 6.81 6.58
N SER A 217 21.65 7.42 6.47
CA SER A 217 20.37 6.70 6.36
C SER A 217 19.63 7.06 5.07
N THR A 218 20.36 7.40 4.01
CA THR A 218 19.81 7.72 2.69
C THR A 218 19.61 6.45 1.87
N THR A 219 18.41 6.29 1.28
CA THR A 219 18.10 5.23 0.31
C THR A 219 18.19 5.74 -1.12
N ILE A 220 18.11 4.83 -2.10
CA ILE A 220 18.14 5.17 -3.52
C ILE A 220 17.04 6.20 -3.86
N GLU A 221 15.80 6.00 -3.38
CA GLU A 221 14.72 6.95 -3.65
C GLU A 221 14.98 8.35 -3.08
N LEU A 222 15.48 8.43 -1.85
CA LEU A 222 15.84 9.72 -1.27
C LEU A 222 17.01 10.36 -2.01
N ALA A 223 18.01 9.58 -2.43
CA ALA A 223 19.14 10.07 -3.21
C ALA A 223 18.72 10.61 -4.59
N ILE A 224 17.77 9.94 -5.29
CA ILE A 224 17.17 10.46 -6.53
C ILE A 224 16.53 11.82 -6.29
N TYR A 225 15.73 11.93 -5.24
CA TYR A 225 15.07 13.19 -4.88
C TYR A 225 16.07 14.30 -4.56
N GLN A 226 17.10 14.01 -3.78
CA GLN A 226 18.16 14.96 -3.43
C GLN A 226 18.92 15.44 -4.67
N ALA A 227 19.38 14.52 -5.52
CA ALA A 227 20.10 14.84 -6.75
C ALA A 227 19.30 15.79 -7.66
N ILE A 228 17.98 15.57 -7.81
CA ILE A 228 17.14 16.37 -8.71
C ILE A 228 16.70 17.69 -8.07
N ARG A 229 16.28 17.66 -6.80
CA ARG A 229 15.61 18.79 -6.16
C ARG A 229 16.58 19.78 -5.52
N TYR A 230 17.70 19.29 -4.97
CA TYR A 230 18.67 20.12 -4.23
C TYR A 230 19.98 20.30 -4.96
N ASP A 231 20.54 19.22 -5.51
CA ASP A 231 21.87 19.28 -6.16
C ASP A 231 21.76 19.69 -7.63
N PHE A 232 20.54 19.65 -8.22
CA PHE A 232 20.29 19.90 -9.64
C PHE A 232 21.12 19.02 -10.59
N ASP A 233 21.61 17.88 -10.08
CA ASP A 233 22.33 16.88 -10.85
C ASP A 233 21.36 15.86 -11.46
N LEU A 234 20.87 16.22 -12.65
CA LEU A 234 19.90 15.42 -13.39
C LEU A 234 20.47 14.10 -13.87
N ALA A 235 21.78 14.07 -14.16
CA ALA A 235 22.46 12.87 -14.66
C ALA A 235 22.54 11.80 -13.56
N THR A 236 23.03 12.15 -12.37
CA THR A 236 23.06 11.24 -11.22
C THR A 236 21.67 10.79 -10.82
N GLY A 237 20.67 11.71 -10.80
CA GLY A 237 19.29 11.37 -10.53
C GLY A 237 18.71 10.35 -11.52
N ALA A 238 18.99 10.50 -12.82
CA ALA A 238 18.57 9.58 -13.87
C ALA A 238 19.24 8.20 -13.76
N ILE A 239 20.55 8.15 -13.50
CA ILE A 239 21.30 6.89 -13.31
C ILE A 239 20.76 6.11 -12.10
N LEU A 240 20.54 6.78 -10.97
CA LEU A 240 19.98 6.16 -9.77
C LEU A 240 18.54 5.65 -10.01
N ALA A 241 17.72 6.40 -10.76
CA ALA A 241 16.36 5.99 -11.11
C ALA A 241 16.35 4.72 -11.97
N LEU A 242 17.21 4.64 -12.99
CA LEU A 242 17.38 3.44 -13.81
C LEU A 242 17.92 2.27 -13.01
N TRP A 243 18.88 2.53 -12.11
CA TRP A 243 19.42 1.53 -11.19
C TRP A 243 18.33 0.95 -10.26
N GLN A 244 17.51 1.80 -9.66
CA GLN A 244 16.40 1.37 -8.81
C GLN A 244 15.40 0.55 -9.61
N MET A 245 15.05 0.97 -10.84
CA MET A 245 14.13 0.23 -11.71
C MET A 245 14.67 -1.17 -12.02
N LEU A 246 15.97 -1.29 -12.33
CA LEU A 246 16.62 -2.58 -12.58
C LEU A 246 16.56 -3.48 -11.35
N LEU A 247 16.83 -2.93 -10.16
CA LEU A 247 16.77 -3.69 -8.91
C LEU A 247 15.33 -4.13 -8.59
N CYS A 248 14.34 -3.24 -8.71
CA CYS A 248 12.93 -3.56 -8.50
C CYS A 248 12.45 -4.63 -9.49
N GLY A 249 12.80 -4.50 -10.77
CA GLY A 249 12.49 -5.48 -11.81
C GLY A 249 13.08 -6.86 -11.49
N GLY A 250 14.35 -6.91 -11.11
CA GLY A 250 15.02 -8.14 -10.68
C GLY A 250 14.35 -8.79 -9.47
N LEU A 251 13.98 -7.99 -8.47
CA LEU A 251 13.29 -8.47 -7.26
C LEU A 251 11.89 -9.02 -7.57
N VAL A 252 11.14 -8.35 -8.46
CA VAL A 252 9.81 -8.83 -8.89
C VAL A 252 9.94 -10.15 -9.64
N LEU A 253 10.90 -10.27 -10.57
CA LEU A 253 11.15 -11.52 -11.29
C LEU A 253 11.55 -12.66 -10.34
N LEU A 254 12.41 -12.36 -9.38
CA LEU A 254 12.82 -13.31 -8.34
C LEU A 254 11.62 -13.76 -7.48
N SER A 255 10.79 -12.82 -7.06
CA SER A 255 9.59 -13.13 -6.27
C SER A 255 8.60 -14.03 -7.01
N HIS A 256 8.41 -13.79 -8.32
CA HIS A 256 7.56 -14.65 -9.16
C HIS A 256 8.07 -16.09 -9.28
N ARG A 257 9.39 -16.29 -9.29
CA ARG A 257 9.99 -17.63 -9.37
C ARG A 257 9.76 -18.46 -8.10
N PHE A 258 9.61 -17.80 -6.94
CA PHE A 258 9.36 -18.45 -5.66
C PHE A 258 7.89 -18.48 -5.24
N ALA A 259 7.05 -17.65 -5.84
CA ALA A 259 5.62 -17.60 -5.55
C ALA A 259 4.90 -18.76 -6.21
N LYS A 260 4.51 -19.75 -5.43
CA LYS A 260 3.58 -20.79 -5.90
C LYS A 260 2.15 -20.24 -5.90
N PRO A 261 1.33 -20.54 -6.94
CA PRO A 261 -0.08 -20.13 -6.92
C PRO A 261 -0.75 -20.71 -5.67
N LEU A 262 -1.37 -19.85 -4.88
CA LEU A 262 -2.20 -20.28 -3.77
C LEU A 262 -3.40 -21.02 -4.34
N ALA A 263 -3.54 -22.29 -3.98
CA ALA A 263 -4.78 -23.00 -4.21
C ALA A 263 -5.88 -22.27 -3.43
N THR A 264 -6.79 -21.59 -4.14
CA THR A 264 -8.00 -21.01 -3.59
C THR A 264 -8.91 -22.14 -3.14
N PHE A 265 -8.69 -22.64 -1.92
CA PHE A 265 -9.70 -23.46 -1.27
C PHE A 265 -10.83 -22.51 -0.85
N SER A 266 -12.03 -22.80 -1.31
CA SER A 266 -13.25 -22.18 -0.79
C SER A 266 -13.20 -22.34 0.72
N ALA A 267 -12.97 -21.23 1.42
CA ALA A 267 -13.07 -21.24 2.86
C ALA A 267 -14.50 -21.63 3.20
N SER A 268 -14.71 -22.84 3.69
CA SER A 268 -15.89 -23.12 4.47
C SER A 268 -15.82 -22.09 5.61
N VAL A 269 -16.82 -21.21 5.69
CA VAL A 269 -16.96 -20.23 6.76
C VAL A 269 -17.05 -21.03 8.06
N GLY A 270 -15.87 -21.38 8.60
CA GLY A 270 -15.73 -22.24 9.75
C GLY A 270 -16.07 -21.48 11.00
N LYS A 271 -17.02 -22.02 11.76
CA LYS A 271 -17.25 -21.67 13.15
C LYS A 271 -15.93 -21.69 13.91
N ASN A 272 -15.76 -20.74 14.81
CA ASN A 272 -14.58 -20.60 15.69
C ASN A 272 -14.08 -21.95 16.19
N VAL A 273 -12.82 -22.28 15.85
CA VAL A 273 -12.19 -23.48 16.35
C VAL A 273 -11.86 -23.27 17.84
N VAL A 274 -12.64 -23.86 18.69
CA VAL A 274 -12.34 -23.87 20.14
C VAL A 274 -11.22 -24.87 20.37
N ASN A 275 -10.07 -24.38 20.84
CA ASN A 275 -8.94 -25.24 21.21
C ASN A 275 -9.14 -25.75 22.64
N TYR A 276 -9.64 -26.97 22.79
CA TYR A 276 -9.93 -27.58 24.10
C TYR A 276 -8.69 -28.03 24.89
N GLN A 277 -7.50 -28.06 24.25
CA GLN A 277 -6.29 -28.65 24.83
C GLN A 277 -5.15 -27.66 25.07
N ASP A 278 -5.43 -26.37 25.17
CA ASP A 278 -4.40 -25.38 25.37
C ASP A 278 -3.91 -25.31 26.82
N ASN A 279 -2.61 -25.47 27.01
CA ASN A 279 -1.94 -25.29 28.30
C ASN A 279 -1.91 -23.80 28.69
N TRP A 280 -1.83 -23.52 30.00
CA TRP A 280 -1.73 -22.15 30.52
C TRP A 280 -0.56 -21.36 29.92
N ARG A 281 0.60 -22.00 29.71
CA ARG A 281 1.79 -21.41 29.07
C ARG A 281 1.49 -20.91 27.63
N GLU A 282 0.71 -21.65 26.87
CA GLU A 282 0.32 -21.28 25.50
C GLU A 282 -0.63 -20.07 25.50
N LYS A 283 -1.53 -20.00 26.49
CA LYS A 283 -2.42 -18.86 26.67
C LYS A 283 -1.63 -17.59 26.94
N TRP A 284 -0.66 -17.64 27.87
CA TRP A 284 0.21 -16.51 28.15
C TRP A 284 1.06 -16.09 26.96
N TRP A 285 1.61 -17.03 26.22
CA TRP A 285 2.35 -16.76 24.98
C TRP A 285 1.49 -16.04 23.94
N ASP A 286 0.27 -16.50 23.71
CA ASP A 286 -0.64 -15.86 22.76
C ASP A 286 -1.02 -14.44 23.21
N TRP A 287 -1.36 -14.27 24.48
CA TRP A 287 -1.71 -12.95 25.02
C TRP A 287 -0.55 -11.97 24.99
N SER A 288 0.67 -12.39 25.25
CA SER A 288 1.84 -11.51 25.17
C SER A 288 2.03 -10.93 23.78
N TRP A 289 1.86 -11.73 22.73
CA TRP A 289 1.93 -11.26 21.34
C TRP A 289 0.76 -10.37 20.94
N ILE A 290 -0.44 -10.68 21.40
CA ILE A 290 -1.62 -9.84 21.16
C ILE A 290 -1.45 -8.47 21.84
N VAL A 291 -1.01 -8.45 23.09
CA VAL A 291 -0.74 -7.20 23.82
C VAL A 291 0.39 -6.41 23.15
N ALA A 292 1.47 -7.05 22.75
CA ALA A 292 2.56 -6.38 22.02
C ALA A 292 2.05 -5.72 20.72
N ALA A 293 1.19 -6.40 19.98
CA ALA A 293 0.57 -5.83 18.76
C ALA A 293 -0.34 -4.64 19.08
N ILE A 294 -1.12 -4.71 20.16
CA ILE A 294 -1.97 -3.62 20.65
C ILE A 294 -1.12 -2.41 21.03
N LEU A 295 -0.04 -2.62 21.81
CA LEU A 295 0.86 -1.56 22.25
C LEU A 295 1.66 -0.92 21.10
N LEU A 296 1.92 -1.65 20.04
CA LEU A 296 2.58 -1.11 18.85
C LEU A 296 1.62 -0.24 18.01
N VAL A 297 0.38 -0.70 17.79
CA VAL A 297 -0.51 -0.11 16.78
C VAL A 297 -1.41 0.98 17.37
N ILE A 298 -1.96 0.77 18.56
CA ILE A 298 -2.98 1.68 19.11
C ILE A 298 -2.41 3.02 19.57
N PRO A 299 -1.31 3.10 20.33
CA PRO A 299 -0.84 4.37 20.89
C PRO A 299 -0.50 5.42 19.83
N PRO A 300 0.22 5.13 18.71
CA PRO A 300 0.49 6.12 17.68
C PRO A 300 -0.77 6.67 17.01
N ILE A 301 -1.79 5.82 16.83
CA ILE A 301 -3.08 6.26 16.27
C ILE A 301 -3.78 7.23 17.23
N ILE A 302 -3.86 6.87 18.51
CA ILE A 302 -4.46 7.74 19.53
C ILE A 302 -3.67 9.04 19.64
N ALA A 303 -2.34 9.00 19.58
CA ALA A 303 -1.49 10.17 19.66
C ALA A 303 -1.79 11.19 18.56
N VAL A 304 -2.10 10.76 17.34
CA VAL A 304 -2.51 11.67 16.26
C VAL A 304 -3.80 12.43 16.65
N PHE A 305 -4.79 11.71 17.21
CA PHE A 305 -6.03 12.36 17.65
C PHE A 305 -5.80 13.35 18.80
N VAL A 306 -5.07 12.92 19.82
CA VAL A 306 -4.82 13.76 21.02
C VAL A 306 -3.97 14.97 20.66
N ALA A 307 -2.87 14.78 19.94
CA ALA A 307 -1.98 15.86 19.53
C ALA A 307 -2.65 16.83 18.55
N GLY A 308 -3.53 16.33 17.66
CA GLY A 308 -4.23 17.17 16.69
C GLY A 308 -5.31 18.06 17.30
N LEU A 309 -5.84 17.71 18.48
CA LEU A 309 -6.81 18.53 19.23
C LEU A 309 -6.10 19.53 20.16
N ASN A 310 -5.19 20.33 19.62
CA ASN A 310 -4.41 21.31 20.35
C ASN A 310 -4.96 22.74 20.20
N ARG A 311 -4.35 23.70 20.94
CA ARG A 311 -4.76 25.12 20.93
C ARG A 311 -4.56 25.81 19.57
N GLN A 312 -3.72 25.28 18.68
CA GLN A 312 -3.50 25.84 17.35
C GLN A 312 -4.57 25.41 16.33
N LEU A 313 -5.44 24.45 16.67
CA LEU A 313 -6.50 23.95 15.77
C LEU A 313 -7.36 25.09 15.18
N PRO A 314 -7.93 26.03 15.96
CA PRO A 314 -8.75 27.10 15.40
C PRO A 314 -7.96 28.07 14.50
N GLN A 315 -6.71 28.35 14.87
CA GLN A 315 -5.85 29.25 14.10
C GLN A 315 -5.45 28.62 12.74
N LEU A 316 -5.11 27.33 12.73
CA LEU A 316 -4.73 26.66 11.49
C LEU A 316 -5.93 26.48 10.55
N LEU A 317 -7.13 26.21 11.10
CA LEU A 317 -8.36 26.11 10.32
C LEU A 317 -8.76 27.43 9.63
N GLN A 318 -8.29 28.58 10.13
CA GLN A 318 -8.51 29.87 9.50
C GLN A 318 -7.49 30.18 8.40
N GLN A 319 -6.41 29.40 8.26
CA GLN A 319 -5.37 29.65 7.25
C GLN A 319 -5.83 29.21 5.85
N PRO A 320 -5.88 30.12 4.85
CA PRO A 320 -6.26 29.75 3.48
C PRO A 320 -5.34 28.67 2.87
N ALA A 321 -4.04 28.71 3.20
CA ALA A 321 -3.04 27.75 2.70
C ALA A 321 -3.40 26.30 3.04
N LEU A 322 -3.96 26.02 4.23
CA LEU A 322 -4.44 24.71 4.61
C LEU A 322 -5.56 24.21 3.67
N TRP A 323 -6.55 25.07 3.42
CA TRP A 323 -7.70 24.70 2.58
C TRP A 323 -7.34 24.58 1.11
N HIS A 324 -6.39 25.37 0.61
CA HIS A 324 -5.80 25.16 -0.72
C HIS A 324 -5.11 23.80 -0.82
N ALA A 325 -4.33 23.42 0.19
CA ALA A 325 -3.68 22.10 0.25
C ALA A 325 -4.70 20.95 0.31
N VAL A 326 -5.78 21.10 1.10
CA VAL A 326 -6.90 20.14 1.17
C VAL A 326 -7.59 20.01 -0.19
N ALA A 327 -7.96 21.14 -0.81
CA ALA A 327 -8.64 21.16 -2.09
C ALA A 327 -7.80 20.52 -3.21
N ASN A 328 -6.50 20.82 -3.27
CA ASN A 328 -5.58 20.21 -4.23
C ASN A 328 -5.46 18.70 -4.00
N SER A 329 -5.30 18.26 -2.74
CA SER A 329 -5.26 16.83 -2.41
C SER A 329 -6.53 16.11 -2.84
N LEU A 330 -7.70 16.68 -2.59
CA LEU A 330 -8.98 16.08 -2.99
C LEU A 330 -9.14 16.03 -4.51
N LYS A 331 -8.81 17.13 -5.21
CA LYS A 331 -8.86 17.17 -6.69
C LYS A 331 -7.96 16.10 -7.30
N ILE A 332 -6.71 16.03 -6.86
CA ILE A 332 -5.74 15.03 -7.33
C ILE A 332 -6.24 13.63 -7.03
N ALA A 333 -6.66 13.35 -5.78
CA ALA A 333 -7.08 12.02 -5.37
C ALA A 333 -8.31 11.53 -6.14
N VAL A 334 -9.32 12.39 -6.34
CA VAL A 334 -10.53 12.04 -7.11
C VAL A 334 -10.19 11.80 -8.58
N MET A 335 -9.39 12.67 -9.20
CA MET A 335 -9.03 12.52 -10.61
C MET A 335 -8.14 11.30 -10.84
N ALA A 336 -7.12 11.10 -10.01
CA ALA A 336 -6.23 9.93 -10.09
C ALA A 336 -6.98 8.62 -9.87
N CYS A 337 -7.84 8.57 -8.85
CA CYS A 337 -8.70 7.41 -8.58
C CYS A 337 -9.63 7.10 -9.77
N SER A 338 -10.26 8.14 -10.36
CA SER A 338 -11.15 7.99 -11.50
C SER A 338 -10.42 7.47 -12.73
N LEU A 339 -9.24 8.02 -13.04
CA LEU A 339 -8.40 7.55 -14.14
C LEU A 339 -7.93 6.10 -13.93
N ALA A 340 -7.43 5.79 -12.73
CA ALA A 340 -7.01 4.42 -12.37
C ALA A 340 -8.16 3.43 -12.51
N PHE A 341 -9.35 3.79 -12.06
CA PHE A 341 -10.54 2.95 -12.18
C PHE A 341 -10.95 2.72 -13.62
N VAL A 342 -11.01 3.78 -14.43
CA VAL A 342 -11.37 3.69 -15.86
C VAL A 342 -10.38 2.81 -16.61
N PHE A 343 -9.07 3.07 -16.48
CA PHE A 343 -8.04 2.27 -17.15
C PHE A 343 -8.03 0.83 -16.63
N GLY A 344 -8.15 0.62 -15.32
CA GLY A 344 -8.22 -0.71 -14.72
C GLY A 344 -9.40 -1.53 -15.22
N VAL A 345 -10.59 -0.93 -15.29
CA VAL A 345 -11.78 -1.59 -15.84
C VAL A 345 -11.61 -1.90 -17.33
N MET A 346 -11.08 -0.96 -18.13
CA MET A 346 -10.82 -1.19 -19.55
C MET A 346 -9.85 -2.37 -19.78
N ILE A 347 -8.77 -2.44 -19.01
CA ILE A 347 -7.80 -3.55 -19.04
C ILE A 347 -8.48 -4.87 -18.66
N LEU A 348 -9.26 -4.88 -17.55
CA LEU A 348 -9.92 -6.07 -17.05
C LEU A 348 -11.04 -6.58 -17.97
N LEU A 349 -11.75 -5.68 -18.66
CA LEU A 349 -12.73 -6.09 -19.68
C LEU A 349 -12.05 -6.84 -20.83
N ALA A 350 -10.90 -6.35 -21.32
CA ALA A 350 -10.13 -7.04 -22.35
C ALA A 350 -9.53 -8.36 -21.84
N SER A 351 -8.91 -8.38 -20.65
CA SER A 351 -8.37 -9.58 -20.03
C SER A 351 -9.45 -10.64 -19.82
N ARG A 352 -10.61 -10.26 -19.29
CA ARG A 352 -11.76 -11.15 -19.11
C ARG A 352 -12.17 -11.82 -20.43
N GLN A 353 -12.26 -11.04 -21.53
CA GLN A 353 -12.66 -11.55 -22.84
C GLN A 353 -11.63 -12.54 -23.38
N LEU A 354 -10.34 -12.24 -23.21
CA LEU A 354 -9.26 -13.16 -23.61
C LEU A 354 -9.30 -14.47 -22.80
N ARG A 355 -9.55 -14.40 -21.49
CA ARG A 355 -9.67 -15.61 -20.64
C ARG A 355 -10.89 -16.46 -21.02
N LEU A 356 -12.03 -15.85 -21.34
CA LEU A 356 -13.21 -16.56 -21.84
C LEU A 356 -12.93 -17.24 -23.19
N ASN A 357 -12.07 -16.65 -24.04
CA ASN A 357 -11.60 -17.24 -25.29
C ASN A 357 -10.43 -18.22 -25.13
N LYS A 358 -10.11 -18.63 -23.89
CA LYS A 358 -9.00 -19.54 -23.52
C LYS A 358 -7.59 -19.01 -23.85
N GLN A 359 -7.43 -17.72 -24.14
CA GLN A 359 -6.15 -17.05 -24.42
C GLN A 359 -5.54 -16.52 -23.11
N ARG A 360 -5.12 -17.42 -22.20
CA ARG A 360 -4.66 -17.06 -20.85
C ARG A 360 -3.39 -16.22 -20.88
N LEU A 361 -2.40 -16.57 -21.70
CA LEU A 361 -1.12 -15.85 -21.79
C LEU A 361 -1.32 -14.38 -22.17
N SER A 362 -2.14 -14.11 -23.19
CA SER A 362 -2.44 -12.73 -23.61
C SER A 362 -3.20 -11.95 -22.53
N ALA A 363 -4.10 -12.60 -21.80
CA ALA A 363 -4.82 -11.99 -20.70
C ALA A 363 -3.86 -11.61 -19.55
N ASP A 364 -2.97 -12.52 -19.18
CA ASP A 364 -1.98 -12.31 -18.14
C ASP A 364 -0.98 -11.20 -18.52
N SER A 365 -0.56 -11.14 -19.79
CA SER A 365 0.31 -10.07 -20.30
C SER A 365 -0.33 -8.69 -20.19
N ILE A 366 -1.61 -8.55 -20.56
CA ILE A 366 -2.34 -7.27 -20.45
C ILE A 366 -2.48 -6.84 -18.99
N GLU A 367 -2.82 -7.74 -18.08
CA GLU A 367 -2.89 -7.43 -16.64
C GLU A 367 -1.50 -7.11 -16.07
N MET A 368 -0.45 -7.79 -16.53
CA MET A 368 0.93 -7.53 -16.10
C MET A 368 1.40 -6.12 -16.52
N ILE A 369 1.06 -5.67 -17.72
CA ILE A 369 1.37 -4.30 -18.14
C ILE A 369 0.62 -3.28 -17.28
N GLY A 370 -0.63 -3.51 -16.95
CA GLY A 370 -1.37 -2.65 -16.01
C GLY A 370 -0.79 -2.63 -14.59
N THR A 371 0.05 -3.60 -14.24
CA THR A 371 0.76 -3.64 -12.95
C THR A 371 2.26 -3.33 -13.06
N ILE A 372 2.73 -2.85 -14.22
CA ILE A 372 4.14 -2.56 -14.49
C ILE A 372 4.75 -1.53 -13.52
N ILE A 373 3.89 -0.68 -12.97
CA ILE A 373 4.29 0.31 -11.96
C ILE A 373 4.87 -0.31 -10.69
N LEU A 374 4.60 -1.58 -10.42
CA LEU A 374 5.24 -2.30 -9.31
C LEU A 374 6.74 -2.53 -9.56
N VAL A 375 7.16 -2.47 -10.82
CA VAL A 375 8.58 -2.56 -11.23
C VAL A 375 9.21 -1.18 -11.37
N THR A 376 8.40 -0.17 -11.75
CA THR A 376 8.83 1.23 -11.88
C THR A 376 8.29 2.04 -10.71
N PRO A 377 9.10 2.31 -9.65
CA PRO A 377 8.66 3.11 -8.51
C PRO A 377 8.14 4.48 -8.94
N GLY A 378 7.16 5.01 -8.17
CA GLY A 378 6.49 6.26 -8.51
C GLY A 378 7.44 7.44 -8.64
N LEU A 379 8.45 7.52 -7.79
CA LEU A 379 9.47 8.57 -7.84
C LEU A 379 10.30 8.48 -9.13
N VAL A 380 10.68 7.27 -9.55
CA VAL A 380 11.42 7.03 -10.82
C VAL A 380 10.60 7.50 -12.02
N LEU A 381 9.31 7.15 -12.05
CA LEU A 381 8.40 7.60 -13.10
C LEU A 381 8.22 9.12 -13.08
N SER A 382 8.03 9.71 -11.90
CA SER A 382 7.93 11.16 -11.71
C SER A 382 9.18 11.88 -12.21
N THR A 383 10.35 11.35 -11.88
CA THR A 383 11.65 11.86 -12.36
C THR A 383 11.74 11.83 -13.88
N GLY A 384 11.43 10.69 -14.51
CA GLY A 384 11.46 10.57 -15.97
C GLY A 384 10.52 11.55 -16.68
N ILE A 385 9.30 11.70 -16.16
CA ILE A 385 8.33 12.67 -16.69
C ILE A 385 8.80 14.12 -16.44
N PHE A 386 9.37 14.41 -15.27
CA PHE A 386 9.93 15.73 -14.98
C PHE A 386 11.02 16.13 -15.97
N LEU A 387 11.97 15.22 -16.22
CA LEU A 387 13.04 15.45 -17.18
C LEU A 387 12.50 15.62 -18.62
N LEU A 388 11.49 14.86 -19.00
CA LEU A 388 10.83 14.96 -20.30
C LEU A 388 10.17 16.33 -20.47
N LEU A 389 9.37 16.75 -19.48
CA LEU A 389 8.60 18.02 -19.58
C LEU A 389 9.52 19.23 -19.55
N ARG A 390 10.59 19.20 -18.79
CA ARG A 390 11.57 20.30 -18.72
C ARG A 390 12.16 20.67 -20.08
N GLN A 391 12.21 19.72 -21.03
CA GLN A 391 12.72 19.98 -22.37
C GLN A 391 11.72 20.71 -23.28
N TYR A 392 10.41 20.51 -23.07
CA TYR A 392 9.38 20.95 -24.01
C TYR A 392 8.42 22.00 -23.45
N THR A 393 8.25 22.05 -22.13
CA THR A 393 7.29 22.92 -21.46
C THR A 393 7.78 23.36 -20.08
N ASP A 394 7.02 24.28 -19.46
CA ASP A 394 7.17 24.54 -18.04
C ASP A 394 6.70 23.32 -17.23
N ALA A 395 7.66 22.58 -16.69
CA ALA A 395 7.39 21.38 -15.89
C ALA A 395 6.54 21.68 -14.64
N TYR A 396 6.64 22.87 -14.09
CA TYR A 396 5.86 23.30 -12.93
C TYR A 396 4.43 23.69 -13.31
N GLY A 397 4.21 24.29 -14.48
CA GLY A 397 2.86 24.55 -15.02
C GLY A 397 2.06 23.29 -15.28
N ALA A 398 2.73 22.19 -15.66
CA ALA A 398 2.11 20.88 -15.87
C ALA A 398 2.01 20.02 -14.60
N ALA A 399 2.54 20.46 -13.45
CA ALA A 399 2.71 19.70 -12.22
C ALA A 399 1.43 18.98 -11.76
N PHE A 400 0.29 19.66 -11.81
CA PHE A 400 -1.00 19.10 -11.43
C PHE A 400 -1.33 17.81 -12.20
N TRP A 401 -1.24 17.87 -13.54
CA TRP A 401 -1.59 16.74 -14.42
C TRP A 401 -0.60 15.58 -14.29
N VAL A 402 0.67 15.90 -14.08
CA VAL A 402 1.71 14.89 -13.86
C VAL A 402 1.45 14.14 -12.56
N VAL A 403 1.20 14.85 -11.47
CA VAL A 403 0.89 14.23 -10.17
C VAL A 403 -0.37 13.38 -10.26
N VAL A 404 -1.43 13.87 -10.95
CA VAL A 404 -2.63 13.07 -11.21
C VAL A 404 -2.31 11.79 -11.99
N GLY A 405 -1.51 11.89 -13.05
CA GLY A 405 -1.15 10.76 -13.91
C GLY A 405 -0.30 9.72 -13.17
N VAL A 406 0.72 10.16 -12.44
CA VAL A 406 1.58 9.26 -11.63
C VAL A 406 0.76 8.57 -10.54
N ASN A 407 -0.05 9.31 -9.80
CA ASN A 407 -0.90 8.74 -8.75
C ASN A 407 -1.94 7.77 -9.32
N ALA A 408 -2.49 8.05 -10.52
CA ALA A 408 -3.38 7.12 -11.20
C ALA A 408 -2.68 5.81 -11.55
N LEU A 409 -1.44 5.87 -12.06
CA LEU A 409 -0.64 4.69 -12.36
C LEU A 409 -0.27 3.92 -11.09
N MET A 410 0.08 4.61 -9.99
CA MET A 410 0.37 3.99 -8.69
C MET A 410 -0.86 3.27 -8.08
N ALA A 411 -2.07 3.79 -8.32
CA ALA A 411 -3.31 3.19 -7.84
C ALA A 411 -3.80 2.03 -8.73
N LEU A 412 -3.41 1.99 -9.99
CA LEU A 412 -3.90 1.03 -10.99
C LEU A 412 -3.72 -0.45 -10.61
N PRO A 413 -2.57 -0.92 -10.06
CA PRO A 413 -2.41 -2.29 -9.62
C PRO A 413 -3.43 -2.73 -8.56
N TYR A 414 -3.84 -1.82 -7.69
CA TYR A 414 -4.84 -2.11 -6.65
C TYR A 414 -6.22 -2.30 -7.25
N VAL A 415 -6.58 -1.49 -8.26
CA VAL A 415 -7.82 -1.65 -9.03
C VAL A 415 -7.83 -3.01 -9.73
N ILE A 416 -6.77 -3.34 -10.46
CA ILE A 416 -6.66 -4.60 -11.19
C ILE A 416 -6.74 -5.80 -10.24
N LYS A 417 -5.95 -5.82 -9.17
CA LYS A 417 -5.93 -6.94 -8.21
C LYS A 417 -7.26 -7.13 -7.48
N THR A 418 -7.96 -6.03 -7.16
CA THR A 418 -9.24 -6.10 -6.44
C THR A 418 -10.37 -6.58 -7.34
N LEU A 419 -10.39 -6.19 -8.62
CA LEU A 419 -11.50 -6.45 -9.53
C LEU A 419 -11.31 -7.66 -10.44
N SER A 420 -10.06 -8.11 -10.72
CA SER A 420 -9.78 -9.17 -11.71
C SER A 420 -10.55 -10.46 -11.41
N GLN A 421 -10.40 -11.01 -10.20
CA GLN A 421 -11.06 -12.27 -9.82
C GLN A 421 -12.59 -12.16 -9.73
N PRO A 422 -13.18 -11.14 -9.06
CA PRO A 422 -14.63 -10.97 -9.04
C PRO A 422 -15.24 -10.83 -10.44
N MET A 423 -14.62 -10.02 -11.32
CA MET A 423 -15.11 -9.84 -12.69
C MET A 423 -15.07 -11.13 -13.51
N LEU A 424 -14.00 -11.91 -13.36
CA LEU A 424 -13.86 -13.19 -14.06
C LEU A 424 -14.87 -14.22 -13.55
N HIS A 425 -15.02 -14.33 -12.22
CA HIS A 425 -15.96 -15.27 -11.60
C HIS A 425 -17.41 -15.01 -12.03
N ILE A 426 -17.84 -13.75 -12.00
CA ILE A 426 -19.18 -13.35 -12.45
C ILE A 426 -19.36 -13.67 -13.93
N ALA A 427 -18.36 -13.39 -14.75
CA ALA A 427 -18.42 -13.70 -16.17
C ALA A 427 -18.56 -15.22 -16.43
N GLN A 428 -17.80 -16.04 -15.72
CA GLN A 428 -17.89 -17.50 -15.84
C GLN A 428 -19.24 -18.06 -15.37
N GLN A 429 -19.77 -17.53 -14.26
CA GLN A 429 -20.99 -18.02 -13.64
C GLN A 429 -22.24 -17.63 -14.44
N TYR A 430 -22.32 -16.38 -14.92
CA TYR A 430 -23.53 -15.84 -15.52
C TYR A 430 -23.50 -15.70 -17.05
N ASN A 431 -22.39 -16.02 -17.72
CA ASN A 431 -22.26 -15.81 -19.16
C ASN A 431 -23.32 -16.57 -19.96
N MET A 432 -23.50 -17.88 -19.66
CA MET A 432 -24.51 -18.71 -20.34
C MET A 432 -25.93 -18.20 -20.11
N LEU A 433 -26.25 -17.82 -18.86
CA LEU A 433 -27.56 -17.26 -18.51
C LEU A 433 -27.81 -15.93 -19.22
N CYS A 434 -26.83 -15.04 -19.29
CA CYS A 434 -26.97 -13.78 -20.02
C CYS A 434 -27.22 -14.00 -21.51
N HIS A 435 -26.53 -14.98 -22.11
CA HIS A 435 -26.73 -15.33 -23.52
C HIS A 435 -28.11 -15.92 -23.79
N SER A 436 -28.60 -16.84 -22.94
CA SER A 436 -29.92 -17.44 -23.09
C SER A 436 -31.07 -16.43 -22.93
N LEU A 437 -30.86 -15.39 -22.11
CA LEU A 437 -31.82 -14.30 -21.90
C LEU A 437 -31.64 -13.11 -22.88
N GLY A 438 -30.74 -13.23 -23.87
CA GLY A 438 -30.43 -12.15 -24.81
C GLY A 438 -29.86 -10.88 -24.19
N MET A 439 -29.34 -10.97 -22.94
CA MET A 439 -28.80 -9.82 -22.22
C MET A 439 -27.39 -9.47 -22.73
N SER A 440 -27.23 -8.25 -23.23
CA SER A 440 -25.93 -7.73 -23.72
C SER A 440 -25.72 -6.28 -23.30
N GLY A 441 -24.48 -5.83 -23.34
CA GLY A 441 -24.10 -4.43 -23.11
C GLY A 441 -24.61 -3.87 -21.78
N TRP A 442 -25.37 -2.78 -21.83
CA TRP A 442 -25.83 -2.03 -20.64
C TRP A 442 -26.79 -2.82 -19.74
N SER A 443 -27.67 -3.63 -20.29
CA SER A 443 -28.59 -4.45 -19.51
C SER A 443 -27.84 -5.48 -18.64
N ARG A 444 -26.83 -6.14 -19.22
CA ARG A 444 -25.95 -7.07 -18.50
C ARG A 444 -25.16 -6.34 -17.40
N LEU A 445 -24.57 -5.18 -17.72
CA LEU A 445 -23.81 -4.37 -16.78
C LEU A 445 -24.70 -3.99 -15.57
N ARG A 446 -25.89 -3.45 -15.81
CA ARG A 446 -26.77 -2.90 -14.76
C ARG A 446 -27.39 -4.00 -13.89
N LEU A 447 -27.87 -5.08 -14.48
CA LEU A 447 -28.67 -6.09 -13.78
C LEU A 447 -27.81 -7.18 -13.12
N VAL A 448 -26.70 -7.56 -13.72
CA VAL A 448 -25.84 -8.67 -13.27
C VAL A 448 -24.54 -8.13 -12.67
N GLU A 449 -23.74 -7.46 -13.48
CA GLU A 449 -22.35 -7.12 -13.10
C GLU A 449 -22.32 -6.05 -11.99
N TRP A 450 -23.09 -4.98 -12.11
CA TRP A 450 -23.10 -3.90 -11.12
C TRP A 450 -23.52 -4.38 -9.72
N ARG A 451 -24.57 -5.21 -9.65
CA ARG A 451 -25.03 -5.72 -8.36
C ARG A 451 -24.01 -6.61 -7.66
N ALA A 452 -23.31 -7.44 -8.43
CA ALA A 452 -22.32 -8.38 -7.89
C ALA A 452 -20.98 -7.71 -7.60
N LEU A 453 -20.58 -6.70 -8.39
CA LEU A 453 -19.30 -6.00 -8.26
C LEU A 453 -19.33 -4.81 -7.30
N ARG A 454 -20.47 -4.41 -6.75
CA ARG A 454 -20.59 -3.23 -5.87
C ARG A 454 -19.52 -3.17 -4.79
N LYS A 455 -19.33 -4.24 -4.00
CA LYS A 455 -18.36 -4.30 -2.91
C LYS A 455 -16.90 -4.22 -3.42
N PRO A 456 -16.49 -5.04 -4.40
CA PRO A 456 -15.15 -4.91 -4.99
C PRO A 456 -14.88 -3.53 -5.61
N ILE A 457 -15.88 -2.92 -6.28
CA ILE A 457 -15.75 -1.57 -6.83
C ILE A 457 -15.54 -0.55 -5.70
N ALA A 458 -16.37 -0.58 -4.66
CA ALA A 458 -16.21 0.31 -3.51
C ALA A 458 -14.82 0.18 -2.89
N GLN A 459 -14.37 -1.03 -2.65
CA GLN A 459 -13.06 -1.30 -2.07
C GLN A 459 -11.93 -0.80 -2.97
N SER A 460 -12.03 -1.04 -4.27
CA SER A 460 -11.05 -0.57 -5.27
C SER A 460 -10.97 0.96 -5.28
N LEU A 461 -12.10 1.66 -5.36
CA LEU A 461 -12.17 3.12 -5.35
C LEU A 461 -11.67 3.70 -4.03
N ALA A 462 -12.08 3.14 -2.90
CA ALA A 462 -11.68 3.61 -1.57
C ALA A 462 -10.16 3.51 -1.36
N ILE A 463 -9.56 2.36 -1.70
CA ILE A 463 -8.12 2.17 -1.60
C ILE A 463 -7.37 3.12 -2.54
N SER A 464 -7.76 3.20 -3.81
CA SER A 464 -7.11 4.05 -4.81
C SER A 464 -7.15 5.53 -4.43
N LEU A 465 -8.30 5.99 -3.91
CA LEU A 465 -8.48 7.37 -3.50
C LEU A 465 -7.60 7.72 -2.31
N VAL A 466 -7.55 6.86 -1.30
CA VAL A 466 -6.74 7.11 -0.10
C VAL A 466 -5.24 7.02 -0.40
N LEU A 467 -4.80 6.09 -1.24
CA LEU A 467 -3.41 6.01 -1.67
C LEU A 467 -2.98 7.30 -2.37
N SER A 468 -3.80 7.82 -3.29
CA SER A 468 -3.52 9.08 -3.98
C SER A 468 -3.57 10.29 -3.04
N LEU A 469 -4.49 10.31 -2.05
CA LEU A 469 -4.60 11.38 -1.06
C LEU A 469 -3.35 11.45 -0.17
N GLY A 470 -2.76 10.31 0.17
CA GLY A 470 -1.61 10.18 1.08
C GLY A 470 -0.25 10.22 0.38
N ASP A 471 -0.20 10.29 -0.95
CA ASP A 471 1.05 10.26 -1.68
C ASP A 471 1.89 11.53 -1.46
N LEU A 472 3.18 11.30 -1.23
CA LEU A 472 4.20 12.35 -1.13
C LEU A 472 5.22 12.26 -2.28
N GLY A 473 5.36 11.09 -2.92
CA GLY A 473 6.45 10.84 -3.86
C GLY A 473 6.43 11.76 -5.08
N ALA A 474 5.32 11.77 -5.81
CA ALA A 474 5.17 12.60 -7.00
C ALA A 474 5.18 14.10 -6.64
N ILE A 475 4.40 14.50 -5.63
CA ILE A 475 4.28 15.91 -5.26
C ILE A 475 5.57 16.50 -4.68
N ALA A 476 6.45 15.68 -4.09
CA ALA A 476 7.73 16.17 -3.56
C ALA A 476 8.62 16.79 -4.66
N LEU A 477 8.61 16.22 -5.88
CA LEU A 477 9.36 16.75 -7.02
C LEU A 477 8.70 17.99 -7.65
N PHE A 478 7.37 17.98 -7.79
CA PHE A 478 6.61 18.98 -8.54
C PHE A 478 6.00 20.07 -7.64
N GLY A 479 6.01 19.87 -6.33
CA GLY A 479 5.42 20.81 -5.38
C GLY A 479 6.15 22.15 -5.33
N SER A 480 5.37 23.22 -5.25
CA SER A 480 5.81 24.60 -5.07
C SER A 480 5.02 25.27 -3.93
N GLN A 481 5.30 26.54 -3.63
CA GLN A 481 4.50 27.28 -2.65
C GLN A 481 3.04 27.44 -3.09
N ASP A 482 2.80 27.58 -4.38
CA ASP A 482 1.47 27.75 -4.98
C ASP A 482 0.75 26.42 -5.22
N PHE A 483 1.50 25.33 -5.34
CA PHE A 483 0.96 24.00 -5.60
C PHE A 483 1.40 23.00 -4.53
N GLN A 484 0.60 22.91 -3.48
CA GLN A 484 0.83 22.03 -2.33
C GLN A 484 -0.34 21.08 -2.14
N THR A 485 -0.03 19.84 -1.72
CA THR A 485 -1.00 18.89 -1.20
C THR A 485 -0.93 18.84 0.33
N LEU A 486 -1.95 18.28 0.96
CA LEU A 486 -1.98 18.17 2.43
C LEU A 486 -0.82 17.33 3.01
N PRO A 487 -0.37 16.21 2.38
CA PRO A 487 0.86 15.54 2.80
C PRO A 487 2.10 16.42 2.70
N LEU A 488 2.27 17.18 1.62
CA LEU A 488 3.42 18.08 1.48
C LEU A 488 3.38 19.22 2.49
N TYR A 489 2.21 19.79 2.73
CA TYR A 489 1.99 20.82 3.75
C TYR A 489 2.33 20.30 5.15
N LEU A 490 1.87 19.10 5.51
CA LEU A 490 2.22 18.42 6.75
C LEU A 490 3.74 18.23 6.87
N PHE A 491 4.39 17.76 5.82
CA PHE A 491 5.84 17.54 5.80
C PHE A 491 6.61 18.85 6.02
N GLN A 492 6.20 19.96 5.39
CA GLN A 492 6.80 21.27 5.56
C GLN A 492 6.64 21.81 6.98
N LEU A 493 5.48 21.61 7.61
CA LEU A 493 5.26 21.99 9.03
C LEU A 493 6.19 21.19 9.96
N MET A 494 6.36 19.89 9.70
CA MET A 494 7.31 19.06 10.45
C MET A 494 8.76 19.53 10.27
N GLY A 495 9.16 19.84 9.04
CA GLY A 495 10.50 20.33 8.70
C GLY A 495 10.83 21.69 9.28
N SER A 496 9.82 22.55 9.48
CA SER A 496 9.94 23.87 10.13
C SER A 496 9.76 23.82 11.64
N TYR A 497 9.76 22.64 12.25
CA TYR A 497 9.55 22.41 13.69
C TYR A 497 8.22 22.96 14.25
N ARG A 498 7.22 23.21 13.41
CA ARG A 498 5.87 23.64 13.81
C ARG A 498 5.02 22.41 14.13
N MET A 499 5.41 21.66 15.17
CA MET A 499 4.83 20.35 15.48
C MET A 499 3.33 20.42 15.85
N ASP A 500 2.87 21.48 16.51
CA ASP A 500 1.45 21.65 16.83
C ASP A 500 0.59 21.83 15.56
N GLY A 501 1.08 22.63 14.61
CA GLY A 501 0.43 22.76 13.31
C GLY A 501 0.48 21.46 12.49
N ALA A 502 1.61 20.76 12.53
CA ALA A 502 1.75 19.45 11.90
C ALA A 502 0.77 18.42 12.49
N ALA A 503 0.52 18.46 13.80
CA ALA A 503 -0.46 17.60 14.47
C ALA A 503 -1.89 17.82 13.93
N VAL A 504 -2.29 19.07 13.75
CA VAL A 504 -3.60 19.43 13.18
C VAL A 504 -3.70 18.96 11.72
N ALA A 505 -2.68 19.21 10.91
CA ALA A 505 -2.66 18.75 9.52
C ALA A 505 -2.69 17.22 9.41
N ALA A 506 -1.98 16.50 10.29
CA ALA A 506 -2.01 15.04 10.36
C ALA A 506 -3.40 14.52 10.76
N LEU A 507 -4.06 15.15 11.74
CA LEU A 507 -5.41 14.80 12.14
C LEU A 507 -6.40 15.01 10.99
N LEU A 508 -6.33 16.15 10.29
CA LEU A 508 -7.19 16.41 9.13
C LEU A 508 -6.97 15.41 8.01
N LEU A 509 -5.72 15.08 7.70
CA LEU A 509 -5.39 14.09 6.67
C LEU A 509 -5.91 12.70 7.06
N LEU A 510 -5.82 12.32 8.33
CA LEU A 510 -6.37 11.06 8.86
C LEU A 510 -7.90 11.04 8.75
N LEU A 511 -8.58 12.11 9.20
CA LEU A 511 -10.04 12.18 9.15
C LEU A 511 -10.57 12.20 7.72
N LEU A 512 -9.92 12.90 6.81
CA LEU A 512 -10.25 12.88 5.38
C LEU A 512 -10.08 11.48 4.77
N SER A 513 -8.97 10.81 5.06
CA SER A 513 -8.69 9.46 4.54
C SER A 513 -9.73 8.45 5.04
N LEU A 514 -10.01 8.43 6.34
CA LEU A 514 -10.99 7.53 6.94
C LEU A 514 -12.43 7.87 6.55
N GLY A 515 -12.74 9.17 6.51
CA GLY A 515 -14.06 9.66 6.13
C GLY A 515 -14.40 9.30 4.69
N LEU A 516 -13.49 9.55 3.76
CA LEU A 516 -13.66 9.22 2.34
C LEU A 516 -13.72 7.71 2.12
N PHE A 517 -12.84 6.94 2.77
CA PHE A 517 -12.88 5.48 2.71
C PHE A 517 -14.24 4.94 3.17
N SER A 518 -14.69 5.37 4.35
CA SER A 518 -15.96 4.94 4.93
C SER A 518 -17.17 5.41 4.12
N ALA A 519 -17.12 6.63 3.59
CA ALA A 519 -18.19 7.18 2.75
C ALA A 519 -18.38 6.36 1.46
N ILE A 520 -17.27 6.01 0.78
CA ILE A 520 -17.33 5.17 -0.42
C ILE A 520 -17.89 3.79 -0.07
N GLU A 521 -17.38 3.14 0.97
CA GLU A 521 -17.90 1.82 1.38
C GLU A 521 -19.40 1.88 1.72
N TYR A 522 -19.83 2.92 2.42
CA TYR A 522 -21.24 3.10 2.80
C TYR A 522 -22.15 3.33 1.57
N CYS A 523 -21.75 4.18 0.63
CA CYS A 523 -22.50 4.47 -0.59
C CYS A 523 -22.76 3.24 -1.46
N PHE A 524 -21.85 2.29 -1.45
CA PHE A 524 -21.93 1.07 -2.26
C PHE A 524 -22.50 -0.14 -1.49
N GLN A 525 -22.78 -0.01 -0.18
CA GLN A 525 -23.41 -1.11 0.56
C GLN A 525 -24.81 -1.41 -0.01
N PRO A 526 -25.14 -2.70 -0.23
CA PRO A 526 -26.49 -3.06 -0.62
C PRO A 526 -27.45 -2.66 0.51
N ARG A 527 -28.45 -1.85 0.18
CA ARG A 527 -29.54 -1.57 1.11
C ARG A 527 -30.11 -2.92 1.56
N ARG A 528 -29.99 -3.25 2.85
CA ARG A 528 -30.69 -4.37 3.46
C ARG A 528 -32.18 -4.14 3.22
N THR A 529 -32.77 -4.81 2.24
CA THR A 529 -34.22 -5.00 2.20
C THR A 529 -34.55 -5.73 3.50
N LYS A 530 -35.18 -5.05 4.44
CA LYS A 530 -35.85 -5.69 5.58
C LYS A 530 -36.78 -6.71 4.97
N GLY A 531 -36.36 -7.97 4.91
CA GLY A 531 -37.26 -9.06 4.60
C GLY A 531 -38.35 -9.03 5.64
N LYS A 532 -39.55 -8.65 5.23
CA LYS A 532 -40.76 -8.97 5.99
C LYS A 532 -40.75 -10.49 6.09
N HIS A 533 -40.40 -11.03 7.24
CA HIS A 533 -40.83 -12.35 7.65
C HIS A 533 -42.36 -12.29 7.66
N HIS A 534 -42.97 -12.71 6.56
CA HIS A 534 -44.33 -13.22 6.63
C HIS A 534 -44.21 -14.64 7.18
N ALA A 535 -44.85 -14.82 8.34
CA ALA A 535 -45.10 -16.06 9.05
C ALA A 535 -45.69 -17.13 8.14
#